data_1c871eb41ccd8e0deda87e559879b914
#
_entry.id   1c871eb41ccd8e0deda87e559879b914
#
_cell.length_a   1.000
_cell.length_b   1.000
_cell.length_c   1.000
_cell.angle_alpha   90.00
_cell.angle_beta   90.00
_cell.angle_gamma   90.00
#
_symmetry.space_group_name_H-M   'P 1'
#
loop_
_entity.id
_entity.type
_entity.pdbx_description
1 polymer ?
#
loop_
_entity_poly.entity_id
_entity_poly.type
_entity_poly.pdbx_seq_one_letter_code
_entity_poly.pdbx_strand_id
1 'polypeptide(L)'
;MTGYVFRVMVIAFLASGPILAGCRPVLAQARASAPAGAVLPRPPLVVAQAHPVPAAPAPTAPVAPAPAPEQPIGLPRVRDYEPIPELRDIHFDFGKAVIRPGDVKILDANAAWLRANPGHLVLIEGHCDNRGPTKTKNELNMDVGERRAQAAMNHLVAQGVHPSRITILSYGEERPQCTEESQRCWSQNRRSRFLVKPR
;
A
#
# COMPACT_ATOMS: atom_id res chain seq x y z
N MET A 1 19.22 -3.09 -60.25
CA MET A 1 19.82 -1.81 -60.68
C MET A 1 19.19 -0.70 -59.88
N THR A 2 20.00 0.10 -59.25
CA THR A 2 19.87 1.41 -58.64
C THR A 2 19.96 1.37 -57.12
N GLY A 3 21.17 1.53 -56.62
CA GLY A 3 21.51 1.68 -55.25
C GLY A 3 21.23 3.08 -54.73
N TYR A 4 20.83 3.20 -53.48
CA TYR A 4 20.77 4.45 -52.74
C TYR A 4 21.81 4.41 -51.61
N VAL A 5 22.87 5.16 -51.83
CA VAL A 5 23.95 5.40 -50.89
C VAL A 5 23.52 6.51 -49.95
N PHE A 6 23.27 6.23 -48.66
CA PHE A 6 23.03 7.25 -47.64
C PHE A 6 24.38 7.70 -47.07
N ARG A 7 24.76 8.93 -47.38
CA ARG A 7 25.92 9.65 -46.85
C ARG A 7 25.69 10.00 -45.37
N VAL A 8 26.57 9.49 -44.54
CA VAL A 8 26.72 9.91 -43.15
C VAL A 8 27.44 11.27 -43.14
N MET A 9 26.78 12.28 -42.63
CA MET A 9 27.35 13.61 -42.41
C MET A 9 27.77 13.72 -40.95
N VAL A 10 29.08 13.60 -40.72
CA VAL A 10 29.71 13.86 -39.42
C VAL A 10 29.91 15.38 -39.32
N ILE A 11 29.22 16.01 -38.36
CA ILE A 11 29.49 17.41 -37.99
C ILE A 11 30.25 17.37 -36.66
N ALA A 12 31.54 17.63 -36.75
CA ALA A 12 32.40 17.91 -35.61
C ALA A 12 32.21 19.39 -35.21
N PHE A 13 31.74 19.65 -34.01
CA PHE A 13 31.78 20.97 -33.38
C PHE A 13 32.90 20.96 -32.32
N LEU A 14 34.02 21.52 -32.71
CA LEU A 14 35.06 22.02 -31.82
C LEU A 14 34.67 23.44 -31.41
N ALA A 15 34.42 23.68 -30.15
CA ALA A 15 34.43 25.01 -29.56
C ALA A 15 35.16 24.96 -28.23
N SER A 16 36.40 25.41 -28.28
CA SER A 16 37.23 25.80 -27.14
C SER A 16 36.72 27.12 -26.57
N GLY A 17 36.62 27.24 -25.26
CA GLY A 17 36.41 28.51 -24.57
C GLY A 17 36.75 28.40 -23.10
N PRO A 18 37.36 29.44 -22.50
CA PRO A 18 38.36 29.30 -21.45
C PRO A 18 37.80 29.39 -20.02
N ILE A 19 38.49 28.68 -19.16
CA ILE A 19 38.82 28.90 -17.77
C ILE A 19 38.55 30.32 -17.24
N LEU A 20 37.71 30.44 -16.21
CA LEU A 20 37.84 31.48 -15.21
C LEU A 20 37.66 30.86 -13.82
N ALA A 21 38.78 30.89 -13.13
CA ALA A 21 38.95 30.64 -11.70
C ALA A 21 38.24 31.71 -10.88
N GLY A 22 37.69 31.30 -9.75
CA GLY A 22 37.18 32.23 -8.74
C GLY A 22 36.38 31.48 -7.69
N CYS A 23 36.98 30.78 -6.78
CA CYS A 23 37.40 31.22 -5.50
C CYS A 23 36.36 31.45 -4.42
N ARG A 24 36.53 30.74 -3.42
CA ARG A 24 36.50 30.97 -1.95
C ARG A 24 35.37 30.26 -1.22
N PRO A 25 35.77 29.36 -0.31
CA PRO A 25 34.87 28.91 0.73
C PRO A 25 34.80 29.97 1.81
N VAL A 26 33.64 30.52 2.08
CA VAL A 26 33.40 31.29 3.27
C VAL A 26 32.97 30.34 4.38
N LEU A 27 33.91 29.97 5.19
CA LEU A 27 33.67 29.41 6.53
C LEU A 27 33.08 30.52 7.40
N ALA A 28 31.77 30.54 7.57
CA ALA A 28 31.13 31.29 8.64
C ALA A 28 30.72 30.31 9.74
N GLN A 29 31.60 30.13 10.71
CA GLN A 29 31.26 29.55 12.00
C GLN A 29 30.42 30.57 12.77
N ALA A 30 29.12 30.41 12.78
CA ALA A 30 28.25 31.05 13.76
C ALA A 30 28.15 30.12 14.97
N ARG A 31 29.02 30.33 15.96
CA ARG A 31 28.79 29.88 17.34
C ARG A 31 27.62 30.71 17.88
N ALA A 32 26.43 30.13 17.90
CA ALA A 32 25.33 30.64 18.70
C ALA A 32 25.44 29.99 20.10
N SER A 33 25.82 30.81 21.04
CA SER A 33 25.76 30.50 22.46
C SER A 33 24.31 30.30 22.88
N ALA A 34 24.00 29.15 23.43
CA ALA A 34 22.71 28.88 24.06
C ALA A 34 22.66 29.66 25.39
N PRO A 35 21.60 30.42 25.68
CA PRO A 35 21.38 30.93 27.04
C PRO A 35 20.88 29.78 27.92
N ALA A 36 21.60 29.57 29.01
CA ALA A 36 21.19 28.71 30.11
C ALA A 36 19.97 29.31 30.82
N GLY A 37 19.01 28.44 31.18
CA GLY A 37 18.16 28.71 32.32
C GLY A 37 16.80 29.35 32.03
N ALA A 38 15.85 28.58 31.50
CA ALA A 38 14.48 28.81 31.83
C ALA A 38 13.94 27.55 32.54
N VAL A 39 13.93 27.64 33.88
CA VAL A 39 13.24 26.67 34.72
C VAL A 39 11.74 26.87 34.50
N LEU A 40 11.12 25.96 33.79
CA LEU A 40 9.67 25.90 33.70
C LEU A 40 9.10 25.49 35.06
N PRO A 41 8.10 26.19 35.60
CA PRO A 41 7.43 25.79 36.84
C PRO A 41 6.72 24.46 36.63
N ARG A 42 7.03 23.47 37.49
CA ARG A 42 6.29 22.22 37.58
C ARG A 42 4.82 22.52 37.94
N PRO A 43 3.85 21.94 37.21
CA PRO A 43 2.45 21.97 37.63
C PRO A 43 2.31 21.25 38.98
N PRO A 44 1.40 21.69 39.86
CA PRO A 44 1.20 21.07 41.17
C PRO A 44 0.69 19.63 40.97
N LEU A 45 1.25 18.71 41.75
CA LEU A 45 0.78 17.35 41.89
C LEU A 45 -0.71 17.36 42.36
N VAL A 46 -1.62 17.10 41.46
CA VAL A 46 -3.00 16.83 41.84
C VAL A 46 -3.00 15.45 42.51
N VAL A 47 -3.18 15.45 43.82
CA VAL A 47 -3.40 14.24 44.60
C VAL A 47 -4.71 13.64 44.09
N ALA A 48 -4.62 12.52 43.38
CA ALA A 48 -5.78 11.75 42.94
C ALA A 48 -6.52 11.25 44.20
N GLN A 49 -7.67 11.79 44.45
CA GLN A 49 -8.60 11.26 45.48
C GLN A 49 -9.02 9.88 45.04
N ALA A 50 -8.76 8.89 45.89
CA ALA A 50 -9.19 7.51 45.68
C ALA A 50 -10.74 7.50 45.66
N HIS A 51 -11.31 7.21 44.51
CA HIS A 51 -12.72 6.87 44.44
C HIS A 51 -12.96 5.50 45.08
N PRO A 52 -14.01 5.33 45.89
CA PRO A 52 -14.32 4.03 46.46
C PRO A 52 -14.65 3.05 45.32
N VAL A 53 -13.96 1.91 45.32
CA VAL A 53 -14.21 0.80 44.41
C VAL A 53 -15.62 0.29 44.69
N PRO A 54 -16.55 0.22 43.71
CA PRO A 54 -17.83 -0.42 43.88
C PRO A 54 -17.63 -1.92 44.17
N ALA A 55 -18.33 -2.43 45.16
CA ALA A 55 -18.34 -3.84 45.54
C ALA A 55 -18.62 -4.74 44.32
N ALA A 56 -17.86 -5.84 44.22
CA ALA A 56 -18.02 -6.84 43.17
C ALA A 56 -19.47 -7.38 43.17
N PRO A 57 -20.15 -7.48 42.03
CA PRO A 57 -21.45 -8.13 41.94
C PRO A 57 -21.29 -9.65 42.21
N ALA A 58 -22.28 -10.18 42.90
CA ALA A 58 -22.43 -11.59 43.23
C ALA A 58 -22.40 -12.49 41.97
N PRO A 59 -22.01 -13.78 42.08
CA PRO A 59 -21.95 -14.70 40.94
C PRO A 59 -23.35 -14.89 40.35
N THR A 60 -23.55 -14.37 39.16
CA THR A 60 -24.76 -14.61 38.36
C THR A 60 -24.74 -16.03 37.79
N ALA A 61 -25.88 -16.68 37.84
CA ALA A 61 -26.17 -18.02 37.30
C ALA A 61 -25.73 -18.17 35.83
N PRO A 62 -25.52 -19.43 35.37
CA PRO A 62 -25.04 -19.69 34.02
C PRO A 62 -25.99 -19.09 32.97
N VAL A 63 -25.50 -18.08 32.27
CA VAL A 63 -26.18 -17.48 31.12
C VAL A 63 -26.13 -18.52 30.00
N ALA A 64 -27.30 -18.89 29.48
CA ALA A 64 -27.40 -19.70 28.27
C ALA A 64 -26.52 -19.11 27.15
N PRO A 65 -25.89 -19.94 26.30
CA PRO A 65 -25.05 -19.46 25.24
C PRO A 65 -25.86 -18.47 24.38
N ALA A 66 -25.37 -17.25 24.29
CA ALA A 66 -25.93 -16.25 23.40
C ALA A 66 -25.97 -16.80 21.98
N PRO A 67 -27.05 -16.59 21.19
CA PRO A 67 -27.06 -16.97 19.79
C PRO A 67 -25.84 -16.35 19.10
N ALA A 68 -25.16 -17.16 18.29
CA ALA A 68 -24.02 -16.72 17.52
C ALA A 68 -24.40 -15.42 16.78
N PRO A 69 -23.50 -14.41 16.72
CA PRO A 69 -23.83 -13.15 16.08
C PRO A 69 -24.30 -13.43 14.65
N GLU A 70 -25.57 -13.09 14.37
CA GLU A 70 -26.12 -13.14 13.02
C GLU A 70 -25.21 -12.25 12.15
N GLN A 71 -24.58 -12.87 11.15
CA GLN A 71 -23.71 -12.17 10.22
C GLN A 71 -24.55 -11.07 9.53
N PRO A 72 -24.05 -9.83 9.45
CA PRO A 72 -24.78 -8.76 8.79
C PRO A 72 -25.20 -9.19 7.39
N ILE A 73 -26.49 -9.17 7.14
CA ILE A 73 -27.08 -9.47 5.83
C ILE A 73 -26.51 -8.44 4.86
N GLY A 74 -25.58 -8.86 3.99
CA GLY A 74 -25.19 -8.03 2.85
C GLY A 74 -23.72 -7.91 2.49
N LEU A 75 -22.78 -8.44 3.24
CA LEU A 75 -21.39 -8.50 2.74
C LEU A 75 -21.28 -9.66 1.73
N PRO A 76 -20.82 -9.37 0.49
CA PRO A 76 -20.62 -10.42 -0.51
C PRO A 76 -19.64 -11.45 0.05
N ARG A 77 -20.02 -12.74 0.02
CA ARG A 77 -19.12 -13.79 0.45
C ARG A 77 -17.92 -13.80 -0.48
N VAL A 78 -16.73 -13.72 0.07
CA VAL A 78 -15.45 -13.74 -0.70
C VAL A 78 -15.38 -14.95 -1.63
N ARG A 79 -16.02 -16.06 -1.28
CA ARG A 79 -16.06 -17.30 -2.05
C ARG A 79 -16.82 -17.19 -3.38
N ASP A 80 -17.64 -16.15 -3.55
CA ASP A 80 -18.44 -15.96 -4.76
C ASP A 80 -17.67 -15.21 -5.87
N TYR A 81 -16.44 -14.73 -5.56
CA TYR A 81 -15.61 -14.00 -6.51
C TYR A 81 -14.63 -14.94 -7.20
N GLU A 82 -14.52 -14.83 -8.50
CA GLU A 82 -13.65 -15.66 -9.33
C GLU A 82 -12.62 -14.81 -10.09
N PRO A 83 -11.40 -15.32 -10.30
CA PRO A 83 -10.44 -14.69 -11.18
C PRO A 83 -10.86 -14.87 -12.64
N ILE A 84 -10.64 -13.85 -13.46
CA ILE A 84 -10.84 -13.91 -14.89
C ILE A 84 -9.56 -13.49 -15.63
N PRO A 85 -9.31 -13.99 -16.84
CA PRO A 85 -8.09 -13.70 -17.59
C PRO A 85 -7.91 -12.22 -17.96
N GLU A 86 -9.02 -11.49 -18.08
CA GLU A 86 -9.05 -10.08 -18.47
C GLU A 86 -8.53 -9.17 -17.37
N LEU A 87 -8.69 -9.55 -16.10
CA LEU A 87 -8.20 -8.78 -14.95
C LEU A 87 -6.87 -9.34 -14.46
N ARG A 88 -5.84 -8.58 -14.70
CA ARG A 88 -4.48 -8.99 -14.39
C ARG A 88 -4.01 -8.43 -13.06
N ASP A 89 -3.24 -9.24 -12.33
CA ASP A 89 -2.58 -8.83 -11.09
C ASP A 89 -1.54 -7.72 -11.36
N ILE A 90 -1.38 -6.84 -10.37
CA ILE A 90 -0.32 -5.85 -10.32
C ILE A 90 0.65 -6.15 -9.19
N HIS A 91 1.90 -5.72 -9.33
CA HIS A 91 2.96 -6.04 -8.39
C HIS A 91 3.58 -4.78 -7.79
N PHE A 92 4.19 -4.96 -6.62
CA PHE A 92 4.76 -3.87 -5.85
C PHE A 92 6.21 -4.12 -5.46
N ASP A 93 6.95 -3.04 -5.21
CA ASP A 93 8.28 -3.11 -4.61
C ASP A 93 8.21 -3.54 -3.14
N PHE A 94 9.33 -4.01 -2.62
CA PHE A 94 9.44 -4.42 -1.22
C PHE A 94 9.06 -3.28 -0.27
N GLY A 95 8.15 -3.57 0.67
CA GLY A 95 7.66 -2.62 1.67
C GLY A 95 6.84 -1.45 1.11
N LYS A 96 6.56 -1.39 -0.21
CA LYS A 96 5.82 -0.30 -0.83
C LYS A 96 4.41 -0.70 -1.22
N ALA A 97 3.53 0.30 -1.25
CA ALA A 97 2.17 0.24 -1.79
C ALA A 97 1.96 1.23 -2.95
N VAL A 98 3.05 1.79 -3.49
CA VAL A 98 3.01 2.68 -4.66
C VAL A 98 2.95 1.81 -5.92
N ILE A 99 1.99 2.10 -6.81
CA ILE A 99 1.84 1.43 -8.10
C ILE A 99 3.07 1.72 -8.95
N ARG A 100 3.68 0.68 -9.50
CA ARG A 100 4.86 0.82 -10.37
C ARG A 100 4.42 1.36 -11.73
N PRO A 101 5.26 2.17 -12.41
CA PRO A 101 4.93 2.72 -13.72
C PRO A 101 4.54 1.66 -14.76
N GLY A 102 5.16 0.46 -14.70
CA GLY A 102 4.83 -0.66 -15.58
C GLY A 102 3.45 -1.27 -15.34
N ASP A 103 2.94 -1.18 -14.10
CA ASP A 103 1.66 -1.75 -13.71
C ASP A 103 0.47 -0.79 -13.93
N VAL A 104 0.72 0.50 -14.17
CA VAL A 104 -0.33 1.49 -14.49
C VAL A 104 -1.15 1.06 -15.69
N LYS A 105 -0.50 0.62 -16.77
CA LYS A 105 -1.19 0.15 -17.99
C LYS A 105 -2.07 -1.07 -17.75
N ILE A 106 -1.66 -1.94 -16.82
CA ILE A 106 -2.45 -3.10 -16.42
C ILE A 106 -3.71 -2.64 -15.70
N LEU A 107 -3.58 -1.71 -14.75
CA LEU A 107 -4.74 -1.14 -14.05
C LEU A 107 -5.68 -0.37 -14.97
N ASP A 108 -5.15 0.36 -15.95
CA ASP A 108 -5.97 1.06 -16.94
C ASP A 108 -6.79 0.05 -17.78
N ALA A 109 -6.19 -1.08 -18.16
CA ALA A 109 -6.90 -2.16 -18.85
C ALA A 109 -7.97 -2.81 -17.96
N ASN A 110 -7.65 -3.10 -16.69
CA ASN A 110 -8.60 -3.60 -15.71
C ASN A 110 -9.79 -2.63 -15.53
N ALA A 111 -9.50 -1.33 -15.42
CA ALA A 111 -10.52 -0.29 -15.30
C ALA A 111 -11.41 -0.22 -16.55
N ALA A 112 -10.82 -0.31 -17.74
CA ALA A 112 -11.56 -0.33 -19.01
C ALA A 112 -12.52 -1.50 -19.08
N TRP A 113 -12.07 -2.71 -18.71
CA TRP A 113 -12.92 -3.89 -18.66
C TRP A 113 -14.06 -3.72 -17.66
N LEU A 114 -13.78 -3.23 -16.43
CA LEU A 114 -14.79 -3.00 -15.40
C LEU A 114 -15.84 -1.95 -15.82
N ARG A 115 -15.45 -0.92 -16.56
CA ARG A 115 -16.42 0.05 -17.13
C ARG A 115 -17.29 -0.55 -18.20
N ALA A 116 -16.71 -1.39 -19.06
CA ALA A 116 -17.47 -2.11 -20.10
C ALA A 116 -18.42 -3.16 -19.52
N ASN A 117 -18.17 -3.62 -18.28
CA ASN A 117 -18.95 -4.66 -17.60
C ASN A 117 -19.58 -4.14 -16.30
N PRO A 118 -20.57 -3.20 -16.36
CA PRO A 118 -21.14 -2.55 -15.17
C PRO A 118 -21.88 -3.51 -14.23
N GLY A 119 -22.30 -4.67 -14.72
CA GLY A 119 -22.98 -5.71 -13.95
C GLY A 119 -22.08 -6.57 -13.07
N HIS A 120 -20.77 -6.23 -12.94
CA HIS A 120 -19.84 -6.99 -12.10
C HIS A 120 -19.39 -6.19 -10.88
N LEU A 121 -19.28 -6.86 -9.75
CA LEU A 121 -18.56 -6.39 -8.57
C LEU A 121 -17.13 -6.90 -8.63
N VAL A 122 -16.19 -6.15 -8.08
CA VAL A 122 -14.77 -6.51 -8.02
C VAL A 122 -14.29 -6.60 -6.58
N LEU A 123 -13.57 -7.65 -6.27
CA LEU A 123 -12.79 -7.81 -5.03
C LEU A 123 -11.31 -7.62 -5.36
N ILE A 124 -10.64 -6.76 -4.61
CA ILE A 124 -9.20 -6.55 -4.71
C ILE A 124 -8.55 -7.17 -3.48
N GLU A 125 -7.79 -8.23 -3.67
CA GLU A 125 -7.01 -8.88 -2.62
C GLU A 125 -5.60 -8.30 -2.58
N GLY A 126 -5.18 -7.82 -1.41
CA GLY A 126 -3.82 -7.32 -1.19
C GLY A 126 -2.94 -8.36 -0.51
N HIS A 127 -1.75 -8.59 -1.07
CA HIS A 127 -0.81 -9.61 -0.60
C HIS A 127 0.59 -9.04 -0.35
N CYS A 128 1.32 -9.71 0.55
CA CYS A 128 2.71 -9.42 0.89
C CYS A 128 3.60 -10.64 0.69
N ASP A 129 4.91 -10.40 0.63
CA ASP A 129 5.88 -11.46 0.82
C ASP A 129 6.07 -11.76 2.33
N ASN A 130 6.70 -12.88 2.63
CA ASN A 130 6.90 -13.36 4.01
C ASN A 130 8.12 -12.76 4.72
N ARG A 131 8.71 -11.68 4.19
CA ARG A 131 9.86 -10.99 4.78
C ARG A 131 9.39 -9.84 5.67
N GLY A 132 9.72 -9.88 6.94
CA GLY A 132 9.37 -8.83 7.89
C GLY A 132 9.85 -9.16 9.30
N PRO A 133 9.87 -8.20 10.23
CA PRO A 133 10.25 -8.42 11.61
C PRO A 133 9.26 -9.37 12.31
N THR A 134 9.78 -10.37 12.98
CA THR A 134 9.06 -11.56 13.48
C THR A 134 7.96 -11.27 14.53
N LYS A 135 8.06 -10.18 15.29
CA LYS A 135 7.15 -9.95 16.44
C LYS A 135 5.83 -9.22 16.11
N THR A 136 5.79 -8.51 14.98
CA THR A 136 4.58 -7.75 14.52
C THR A 136 4.28 -8.04 13.05
N LYS A 137 4.79 -9.17 12.56
CA LYS A 137 4.82 -9.52 11.14
C LYS A 137 3.43 -9.56 10.51
N ASN A 138 2.49 -10.23 11.18
CA ASN A 138 1.14 -10.39 10.62
C ASN A 138 0.41 -9.05 10.52
N GLU A 139 0.42 -8.23 11.57
CA GLU A 139 -0.23 -6.92 11.55
C GLU A 139 0.37 -6.01 10.48
N LEU A 140 1.71 -5.90 10.42
CA LEU A 140 2.39 -5.09 9.42
C LEU A 140 2.13 -5.57 7.99
N ASN A 141 2.11 -6.88 7.77
CA ASN A 141 1.84 -7.46 6.45
C ASN A 141 0.37 -7.29 6.04
N MET A 142 -0.57 -7.37 6.99
CA MET A 142 -1.98 -7.05 6.76
C MET A 142 -2.15 -5.59 6.35
N ASP A 143 -1.52 -4.65 7.07
CA ASP A 143 -1.54 -3.21 6.74
C ASP A 143 -0.93 -2.92 5.36
N VAL A 144 0.20 -3.56 5.01
CA VAL A 144 0.82 -3.36 3.70
C VAL A 144 -0.06 -3.93 2.60
N GLY A 145 -0.67 -5.10 2.81
CA GLY A 145 -1.62 -5.70 1.88
C GLY A 145 -2.84 -4.79 1.67
N GLU A 146 -3.41 -4.27 2.74
CA GLU A 146 -4.54 -3.34 2.67
C GLU A 146 -4.19 -2.07 1.89
N ARG A 147 -3.05 -1.43 2.20
CA ARG A 147 -2.58 -0.23 1.47
C ARG A 147 -2.36 -0.50 -0.02
N ARG A 148 -1.93 -1.70 -0.42
CA ARG A 148 -1.80 -2.10 -1.83
C ARG A 148 -3.16 -2.23 -2.50
N ALA A 149 -4.11 -2.91 -1.86
CA ALA A 149 -5.47 -3.02 -2.36
C ALA A 149 -6.14 -1.64 -2.46
N GLN A 150 -5.93 -0.78 -1.47
CA GLN A 150 -6.43 0.60 -1.47
C GLN A 150 -5.83 1.46 -2.59
N ALA A 151 -4.53 1.34 -2.86
CA ALA A 151 -3.88 2.04 -3.97
C ALA A 151 -4.46 1.61 -5.33
N ALA A 152 -4.69 0.31 -5.51
CA ALA A 152 -5.34 -0.22 -6.70
C ALA A 152 -6.80 0.28 -6.82
N MET A 153 -7.58 0.24 -5.75
CA MET A 153 -8.94 0.78 -5.70
C MET A 153 -8.98 2.26 -6.09
N ASN A 154 -8.11 3.08 -5.49
CA ASN A 154 -8.06 4.52 -5.78
C ASN A 154 -7.79 4.79 -7.27
N HIS A 155 -6.91 4.00 -7.89
CA HIS A 155 -6.64 4.10 -9.32
C HIS A 155 -7.87 3.73 -10.15
N LEU A 156 -8.55 2.62 -9.85
CA LEU A 156 -9.76 2.21 -10.55
C LEU A 156 -10.88 3.26 -10.43
N VAL A 157 -11.05 3.86 -9.24
CA VAL A 157 -12.02 4.93 -9.02
C VAL A 157 -11.67 6.18 -9.83
N ALA A 158 -10.40 6.58 -9.86
CA ALA A 158 -9.92 7.69 -10.69
C ALA A 158 -10.16 7.44 -12.19
N GLN A 159 -10.16 6.17 -12.61
CA GLN A 159 -10.49 5.75 -13.98
C GLN A 159 -12.00 5.58 -14.22
N GLY A 160 -12.86 5.95 -13.26
CA GLY A 160 -14.31 5.97 -13.42
C GLY A 160 -15.05 4.69 -13.02
N VAL A 161 -14.41 3.76 -12.32
CA VAL A 161 -15.11 2.62 -11.71
C VAL A 161 -15.78 3.10 -10.42
N HIS A 162 -17.10 2.86 -10.28
CA HIS A 162 -17.83 3.32 -9.11
C HIS A 162 -17.39 2.61 -7.82
N PRO A 163 -17.08 3.33 -6.73
CA PRO A 163 -16.50 2.75 -5.50
C PRO A 163 -17.41 1.69 -4.85
N SER A 164 -18.75 1.80 -4.96
CA SER A 164 -19.68 0.79 -4.41
C SER A 164 -19.59 -0.58 -5.08
N ARG A 165 -18.86 -0.69 -6.19
CA ARG A 165 -18.60 -1.95 -6.88
C ARG A 165 -17.32 -2.61 -6.42
N ILE A 166 -16.50 -1.94 -5.61
CA ILE A 166 -15.17 -2.39 -5.24
C ILE A 166 -15.18 -2.78 -3.77
N THR A 167 -14.71 -3.97 -3.49
CA THR A 167 -14.40 -4.45 -2.13
C THR A 167 -12.90 -4.68 -2.05
N ILE A 168 -12.27 -4.30 -0.95
CA ILE A 168 -10.86 -4.59 -0.69
C ILE A 168 -10.73 -5.58 0.46
N LEU A 169 -9.72 -6.45 0.38
CA LEU A 169 -9.39 -7.40 1.42
C LEU A 169 -7.89 -7.62 1.46
N SER A 170 -7.29 -7.62 2.63
CA SER A 170 -5.89 -8.00 2.81
C SER A 170 -5.78 -9.43 3.30
N TYR A 171 -4.85 -10.16 2.76
CA TYR A 171 -4.39 -11.46 3.25
C TYR A 171 -2.96 -11.39 3.79
N GLY A 172 -2.32 -10.23 3.72
CA GLY A 172 -0.93 -10.15 4.11
C GLY A 172 -0.09 -11.23 3.41
N GLU A 173 0.59 -12.06 4.20
CA GLU A 173 1.39 -13.20 3.71
C GLU A 173 0.65 -14.54 3.73
N GLU A 174 -0.61 -14.60 4.21
CA GLU A 174 -1.31 -15.85 4.50
C GLU A 174 -1.68 -16.66 3.24
N ARG A 175 -1.75 -16.01 2.07
CA ARG A 175 -2.09 -16.67 0.80
C ARG A 175 -1.01 -16.43 -0.25
N PRO A 176 0.18 -17.03 -0.09
CA PRO A 176 1.26 -16.88 -1.04
C PRO A 176 0.93 -17.57 -2.37
N GLN A 177 1.35 -16.98 -3.47
CA GLN A 177 1.34 -17.60 -4.79
C GLN A 177 2.54 -18.52 -4.99
N CYS A 178 3.61 -18.25 -4.27
CA CYS A 178 4.86 -18.97 -4.31
C CYS A 178 5.44 -19.05 -2.89
N THR A 179 6.04 -20.20 -2.52
CA THR A 179 6.54 -20.46 -1.17
C THR A 179 8.07 -20.54 -1.07
N GLU A 180 8.78 -20.46 -2.20
CA GLU A 180 10.24 -20.47 -2.23
C GLU A 180 10.84 -19.21 -1.59
N GLU A 181 11.96 -19.35 -0.91
CA GLU A 181 12.74 -18.24 -0.37
C GLU A 181 13.67 -17.64 -1.45
N SER A 182 13.05 -16.99 -2.45
CA SER A 182 13.78 -16.38 -3.56
C SER A 182 13.21 -15.00 -3.92
N GLN A 183 14.05 -14.12 -4.48
CA GLN A 183 13.62 -12.79 -4.92
C GLN A 183 12.49 -12.88 -5.95
N ARG A 184 12.53 -13.88 -6.81
CA ARG A 184 11.49 -14.13 -7.82
C ARG A 184 10.16 -14.46 -7.13
N CYS A 185 10.16 -15.36 -6.18
CA CYS A 185 8.98 -15.78 -5.44
C CYS A 185 8.41 -14.62 -4.62
N TRP A 186 9.24 -13.93 -3.85
CA TRP A 186 8.80 -12.76 -3.09
C TRP A 186 8.18 -11.68 -3.98
N SER A 187 8.72 -11.46 -5.18
CA SER A 187 8.15 -10.48 -6.11
C SER A 187 6.76 -10.87 -6.62
N GLN A 188 6.48 -12.17 -6.78
CA GLN A 188 5.16 -12.69 -7.15
C GLN A 188 4.14 -12.54 -6.01
N ASN A 189 4.60 -12.70 -4.76
CA ASN A 189 3.72 -12.55 -3.60
C ASN A 189 3.33 -11.09 -3.33
N ARG A 190 4.17 -10.11 -3.69
CA ARG A 190 3.86 -8.68 -3.54
C ARG A 190 2.92 -8.19 -4.63
N ARG A 191 1.64 -8.52 -4.51
CA ARG A 191 0.64 -8.25 -5.55
C ARG A 191 -0.67 -7.70 -5.00
N SER A 192 -1.46 -7.10 -5.87
CA SER A 192 -2.91 -7.01 -5.72
C SER A 192 -3.56 -7.84 -6.81
N ARG A 193 -4.46 -8.73 -6.39
CA ARG A 193 -5.22 -9.63 -7.25
C ARG A 193 -6.64 -9.12 -7.41
N PHE A 194 -7.22 -9.33 -8.59
CA PHE A 194 -8.57 -8.89 -8.92
C PHE A 194 -9.46 -10.08 -9.21
N LEU A 195 -10.58 -10.14 -8.51
CA LEU A 195 -11.59 -11.15 -8.70
C LEU A 195 -12.93 -10.45 -8.95
N VAL A 196 -13.81 -11.08 -9.69
CA VAL A 196 -15.13 -10.52 -10.01
C VAL A 196 -16.23 -11.50 -9.70
N LYS A 197 -17.42 -10.95 -9.50
CA LYS A 197 -18.67 -11.72 -9.50
C LYS A 197 -19.77 -10.92 -10.18
N PRO A 198 -20.79 -11.57 -10.77
CA PRO A 198 -22.01 -10.89 -11.19
C PRO A 198 -22.67 -10.16 -9.99
N ARG A 199 -23.31 -9.05 -10.28
CA ARG A 199 -24.02 -8.23 -9.30
C ARG A 199 -25.41 -8.78 -9.04
#